data_a1431800a95ee2311f1d770b8ef5a326
#
_entry.id   a1431800a95ee2311f1d770b8ef5a326
#
_cell.length_a   1.000
_cell.length_b   1.000
_cell.length_c   1.000
_cell.angle_alpha   90.00
_cell.angle_beta   90.00
_cell.angle_gamma   90.00
#
_symmetry.space_group_name_H-M   'P 1'
#
loop_
_entity.id
_entity.type
_entity.pdbx_description
1 polymer ?
#
loop_
_entity_poly.entity_id
_entity_poly.type
_entity_poly.pdbx_seq_one_letter_code
_entity_poly.pdbx_strand_id
1 'polypeptide(L)'
;RLLAASRSTRLNLEMACTLAMTEFALKLKPHSVCLVPESREEITTEGGLDVVKHRDKVARVTDAMNAAGIKTSLFIDPDPEQIEMSARLTAPWVELHTGAYANAYYAAGRAAEFVRLVAGARLAHVAGLVVNAGHGINYINITEVRTIPHLHELNIGHSIISRALSGGIDEAVRTMKQLMNP
;
A
#
# COMPACT_ATOMS: atom_id res chain seq x y z
N ARG A 1 16.70 11.58 -4.25
CA ARG A 1 17.83 11.27 -5.16
C ARG A 1 18.96 10.58 -4.40
N LEU A 2 19.40 11.10 -3.25
CA LEU A 2 20.49 10.48 -2.45
C LEU A 2 20.14 9.06 -2.05
N LEU A 3 18.95 8.80 -1.52
CA LEU A 3 18.48 7.44 -1.19
C LEU A 3 18.50 6.51 -2.42
N ALA A 4 18.11 7.00 -3.59
CA ALA A 4 18.15 6.19 -4.81
C ALA A 4 19.56 5.84 -5.25
N ALA A 5 20.54 6.70 -5.00
CA ALA A 5 21.95 6.47 -5.34
C ALA A 5 22.69 5.55 -4.35
N SER A 6 22.29 5.57 -3.06
CA SER A 6 22.98 4.86 -1.97
C SER A 6 22.29 3.56 -1.52
N ARG A 7 21.10 3.25 -2.06
CA ARG A 7 20.35 2.06 -1.63
C ARG A 7 21.00 0.75 -2.06
N SER A 8 20.91 -0.23 -1.19
CA SER A 8 21.25 -1.64 -1.48
C SER A 8 19.99 -2.53 -1.62
N THR A 9 18.79 -1.93 -1.53
CA THR A 9 17.50 -2.63 -1.59
C THR A 9 16.54 -1.96 -2.56
N ARG A 10 15.36 -2.55 -2.74
CA ARG A 10 14.31 -1.98 -3.59
C ARG A 10 13.83 -0.63 -3.04
N LEU A 11 13.51 0.30 -3.95
CA LEU A 11 12.89 1.58 -3.63
C LEU A 11 11.45 1.55 -4.11
N ASN A 12 10.50 1.70 -3.19
CA ASN A 12 9.11 2.00 -3.47
C ASN A 12 8.87 3.49 -3.23
N LEU A 13 8.28 4.18 -4.19
CA LEU A 13 7.97 5.61 -4.11
C LEU A 13 6.46 5.79 -3.96
N GLU A 14 6.01 6.28 -2.80
CA GLU A 14 4.64 6.74 -2.64
C GLU A 14 4.49 8.11 -3.32
N MET A 15 3.48 8.24 -4.17
CA MET A 15 3.28 9.46 -4.93
C MET A 15 1.82 9.68 -5.33
N ALA A 16 1.45 10.96 -5.48
CA ALA A 16 0.16 11.34 -6.06
C ALA A 16 0.13 11.13 -7.57
N CYS A 17 -1.07 10.97 -8.14
CA CYS A 17 -1.30 10.81 -9.58
C CYS A 17 -1.16 12.16 -10.34
N THR A 18 -0.08 12.93 -10.15
CA THR A 18 0.16 14.20 -10.83
C THR A 18 1.20 14.06 -11.94
N LEU A 19 1.16 14.97 -12.93
CA LEU A 19 2.15 15.01 -14.00
C LEU A 19 3.57 15.21 -13.43
N ALA A 20 3.73 16.12 -12.48
CA ALA A 20 5.02 16.41 -11.86
C ALA A 20 5.63 15.18 -11.16
N MET A 21 4.79 14.41 -10.43
CA MET A 21 5.25 13.19 -9.75
C MET A 21 5.51 12.06 -10.75
N THR A 22 4.73 11.96 -11.82
CA THR A 22 4.97 11.01 -12.91
C THR A 22 6.33 11.27 -13.56
N GLU A 23 6.62 12.51 -13.94
CA GLU A 23 7.92 12.89 -14.50
C GLU A 23 9.08 12.66 -13.52
N PHE A 24 8.86 12.94 -12.24
CA PHE A 24 9.86 12.67 -11.20
C PHE A 24 10.14 11.17 -11.08
N ALA A 25 9.12 10.31 -11.05
CA ALA A 25 9.28 8.86 -10.98
C ALA A 25 10.01 8.30 -12.20
N LEU A 26 9.66 8.76 -13.42
CA LEU A 26 10.33 8.36 -14.66
C LEU A 26 11.82 8.74 -14.68
N LYS A 27 12.19 9.87 -14.06
CA LYS A 27 13.61 10.28 -13.90
C LYS A 27 14.32 9.52 -12.79
N LEU A 28 13.63 9.22 -11.69
CA LEU A 28 14.19 8.54 -10.52
C LEU A 28 14.39 7.04 -10.78
N LYS A 29 13.51 6.44 -11.56
CA LYS A 29 13.45 5.01 -11.87
C LYS A 29 13.46 4.13 -10.60
N PRO A 30 12.45 4.29 -9.70
CA PRO A 30 12.30 3.40 -8.57
C PRO A 30 11.94 1.99 -9.05
N HIS A 31 11.98 0.99 -8.18
CA HIS A 31 11.52 -0.37 -8.50
C HIS A 31 10.00 -0.43 -8.64
N SER A 32 9.32 0.34 -7.79
CA SER A 32 7.87 0.46 -7.79
C SER A 32 7.43 1.84 -7.35
N VAL A 33 6.19 2.18 -7.71
CA VAL A 33 5.48 3.34 -7.16
C VAL A 33 4.20 2.85 -6.48
N CYS A 34 3.79 3.52 -5.41
CA CYS A 34 2.46 3.37 -4.83
C CYS A 34 1.68 4.67 -5.06
N LEU A 35 0.57 4.58 -5.78
CA LEU A 35 -0.28 5.73 -6.06
C LEU A 35 -1.23 5.93 -4.88
N VAL A 36 -1.09 7.07 -4.23
CA VAL A 36 -1.87 7.46 -3.04
C VAL A 36 -2.68 8.72 -3.32
N PRO A 37 -3.78 8.99 -2.59
CA PRO A 37 -4.53 10.23 -2.75
C PRO A 37 -3.69 11.43 -2.31
N GLU A 38 -3.79 12.55 -3.03
CA GLU A 38 -3.16 13.83 -2.69
C GLU A 38 -4.13 14.76 -1.97
N SER A 39 -5.39 14.75 -2.39
CA SER A 39 -6.43 15.63 -1.87
C SER A 39 -7.59 14.83 -1.29
N ARG A 40 -8.45 15.51 -0.48
CA ARG A 40 -9.67 14.91 0.05
C ARG A 40 -10.67 14.50 -1.03
N GLU A 41 -10.57 15.06 -2.24
CA GLU A 41 -11.43 14.72 -3.37
C GLU A 41 -11.07 13.39 -4.03
N GLU A 42 -9.86 12.93 -3.80
CA GLU A 42 -9.31 11.65 -4.31
C GLU A 42 -9.47 10.49 -3.34
N ILE A 43 -9.94 10.76 -2.12
CA ILE A 43 -10.09 9.77 -1.06
C ILE A 43 -11.48 9.14 -1.13
N THR A 44 -11.54 7.83 -0.95
CA THR A 44 -12.78 7.12 -0.61
C THR A 44 -13.24 7.49 0.81
N THR A 45 -14.39 7.03 1.22
CA THR A 45 -14.90 7.26 2.60
C THR A 45 -13.99 6.75 3.70
N GLU A 46 -13.09 5.82 3.39
CA GLU A 46 -12.22 5.15 4.37
C GLU A 46 -10.74 5.56 4.27
N GLY A 47 -10.31 6.21 3.19
CA GLY A 47 -8.98 6.80 3.08
C GLY A 47 -8.10 6.29 1.94
N GLY A 48 -8.51 5.27 1.18
CA GLY A 48 -7.83 4.81 -0.03
C GLY A 48 -8.04 5.75 -1.21
N LEU A 49 -7.25 5.58 -2.27
CA LEU A 49 -7.45 6.27 -3.54
C LEU A 49 -8.72 5.77 -4.22
N ASP A 50 -9.63 6.67 -4.58
CA ASP A 50 -10.84 6.35 -5.34
C ASP A 50 -10.48 6.14 -6.82
N VAL A 51 -10.08 4.91 -7.13
CA VAL A 51 -9.65 4.51 -8.47
C VAL A 51 -10.80 4.50 -9.46
N VAL A 52 -12.02 4.21 -9.01
CA VAL A 52 -13.23 4.19 -9.85
C VAL A 52 -13.54 5.59 -10.35
N LYS A 53 -13.58 6.55 -9.44
CA LYS A 53 -13.86 7.96 -9.76
C LYS A 53 -12.74 8.59 -10.59
N HIS A 54 -11.48 8.25 -10.32
CA HIS A 54 -10.31 8.88 -10.94
C HIS A 54 -9.63 7.97 -11.99
N ARG A 55 -10.36 7.00 -12.54
CA ARG A 55 -9.86 5.96 -13.46
C ARG A 55 -8.96 6.48 -14.57
N ASP A 56 -9.36 7.54 -15.26
CA ASP A 56 -8.62 8.07 -16.42
C ASP A 56 -7.28 8.71 -16.02
N LYS A 57 -7.24 9.31 -14.83
CA LYS A 57 -6.02 9.88 -14.25
C LYS A 57 -5.06 8.77 -13.82
N VAL A 58 -5.58 7.76 -13.12
CA VAL A 58 -4.81 6.60 -12.64
C VAL A 58 -4.30 5.77 -13.83
N ALA A 59 -5.14 5.54 -14.85
CA ALA A 59 -4.75 4.82 -16.06
C ALA A 59 -3.52 5.45 -16.73
N ARG A 60 -3.55 6.77 -16.98
CA ARG A 60 -2.41 7.46 -17.61
C ARG A 60 -1.09 7.29 -16.84
N VAL A 61 -1.14 7.36 -15.50
CA VAL A 61 0.06 7.17 -14.69
C VAL A 61 0.52 5.71 -14.70
N THR A 62 -0.41 4.77 -14.55
CA THR A 62 -0.12 3.33 -14.58
C THR A 62 0.50 2.92 -15.93
N ASP A 63 -0.06 3.38 -17.05
CA ASP A 63 0.47 3.12 -18.37
C ASP A 63 1.89 3.67 -18.55
N ALA A 64 2.13 4.90 -18.08
CA ALA A 64 3.47 5.51 -18.16
C ALA A 64 4.50 4.73 -17.31
N MET A 65 4.12 4.27 -16.13
CA MET A 65 4.99 3.44 -15.28
C MET A 65 5.24 2.07 -15.88
N ASN A 66 4.19 1.39 -16.39
CA ASN A 66 4.31 0.10 -17.06
C ASN A 66 5.24 0.18 -18.27
N ALA A 67 5.09 1.22 -19.10
CA ALA A 67 5.97 1.45 -20.25
C ALA A 67 7.44 1.67 -19.88
N ALA A 68 7.69 2.20 -18.67
CA ALA A 68 9.03 2.39 -18.12
C ALA A 68 9.58 1.19 -17.33
N GLY A 69 8.81 0.08 -17.22
CA GLY A 69 9.18 -1.09 -16.44
C GLY A 69 9.12 -0.88 -14.92
N ILE A 70 8.40 0.16 -14.46
CA ILE A 70 8.22 0.49 -13.04
C ILE A 70 6.89 -0.13 -12.58
N LYS A 71 6.91 -0.96 -11.55
CA LYS A 71 5.71 -1.60 -11.03
C LYS A 71 4.82 -0.58 -10.31
N THR A 72 3.53 -0.60 -10.60
CA THR A 72 2.55 0.30 -9.97
C THR A 72 1.71 -0.48 -8.97
N SER A 73 1.64 0.02 -7.74
CA SER A 73 0.69 -0.37 -6.70
C SER A 73 -0.35 0.73 -6.55
N LEU A 74 -1.62 0.36 -6.35
CA LEU A 74 -2.69 1.31 -6.05
C LEU A 74 -3.10 1.15 -4.60
N PHE A 75 -3.00 2.22 -3.81
CA PHE A 75 -3.40 2.26 -2.40
C PHE A 75 -4.92 2.42 -2.32
N ILE A 76 -5.63 1.35 -2.07
CA ILE A 76 -7.10 1.28 -2.15
C ILE A 76 -7.71 0.68 -0.88
N ASP A 77 -8.96 1.01 -0.60
CA ASP A 77 -9.73 0.27 0.38
C ASP A 77 -10.02 -1.16 -0.11
N PRO A 78 -10.25 -2.12 0.79
CA PRO A 78 -10.57 -3.52 0.45
C PRO A 78 -12.02 -3.63 -0.07
N ASP A 79 -12.34 -2.82 -1.06
CA ASP A 79 -13.65 -2.72 -1.70
C ASP A 79 -13.62 -3.43 -3.06
N PRO A 80 -14.61 -4.28 -3.39
CA PRO A 80 -14.64 -5.02 -4.65
C PRO A 80 -14.56 -4.14 -5.89
N GLU A 81 -15.24 -2.98 -5.92
CA GLU A 81 -15.25 -2.10 -7.09
C GLU A 81 -13.86 -1.48 -7.31
N GLN A 82 -13.16 -1.09 -6.23
CA GLN A 82 -11.81 -0.54 -6.30
C GLN A 82 -10.81 -1.60 -6.77
N ILE A 83 -10.93 -2.84 -6.27
CA ILE A 83 -10.05 -3.96 -6.63
C ILE A 83 -10.25 -4.34 -8.11
N GLU A 84 -11.50 -4.51 -8.56
CA GLU A 84 -11.79 -4.85 -9.94
C GLU A 84 -11.35 -3.75 -10.90
N MET A 85 -11.53 -2.48 -10.54
CA MET A 85 -11.06 -1.37 -11.36
C MET A 85 -9.53 -1.36 -11.44
N SER A 86 -8.82 -1.63 -10.34
CA SER A 86 -7.36 -1.74 -10.32
C SER A 86 -6.85 -2.79 -11.32
N ALA A 87 -7.49 -3.96 -11.35
CA ALA A 87 -7.16 -5.01 -12.32
C ALA A 87 -7.44 -4.57 -13.77
N ARG A 88 -8.56 -3.89 -14.02
CA ARG A 88 -8.89 -3.36 -15.36
C ARG A 88 -7.90 -2.31 -15.84
N LEU A 89 -7.33 -1.54 -14.93
CA LEU A 89 -6.29 -0.54 -15.23
C LEU A 89 -4.90 -1.13 -15.38
N THR A 90 -4.77 -2.45 -15.41
CA THR A 90 -3.49 -3.17 -15.57
C THR A 90 -2.43 -2.80 -14.55
N ALA A 91 -2.85 -2.34 -13.37
CA ALA A 91 -1.93 -2.18 -12.24
C ALA A 91 -1.51 -3.59 -11.78
N PRO A 92 -0.21 -3.89 -11.71
CA PRO A 92 0.23 -5.23 -11.30
C PRO A 92 0.03 -5.49 -9.81
N TRP A 93 -0.06 -4.44 -8.99
CA TRP A 93 -0.15 -4.54 -7.54
C TRP A 93 -1.24 -3.65 -6.97
N VAL A 94 -1.76 -4.05 -5.82
CA VAL A 94 -2.56 -3.20 -4.93
C VAL A 94 -1.98 -3.21 -3.53
N GLU A 95 -2.18 -2.11 -2.81
CA GLU A 95 -1.93 -2.00 -1.39
C GLU A 95 -3.27 -1.77 -0.69
N LEU A 96 -3.73 -2.76 0.06
CA LEU A 96 -4.97 -2.67 0.81
C LEU A 96 -4.79 -1.77 2.03
N HIS A 97 -5.63 -0.74 2.12
CA HIS A 97 -5.66 0.20 3.23
C HIS A 97 -6.16 -0.50 4.50
N THR A 98 -5.32 -0.62 5.52
CA THR A 98 -5.67 -1.28 6.79
C THR A 98 -6.14 -0.31 7.87
N GLY A 99 -6.36 0.96 7.55
CA GLY A 99 -6.68 2.02 8.52
C GLY A 99 -7.99 1.78 9.27
N ALA A 100 -9.06 1.36 8.58
CA ALA A 100 -10.34 1.07 9.22
C ALA A 100 -10.20 -0.05 10.27
N TYR A 101 -9.50 -1.12 9.93
CA TYR A 101 -9.16 -2.20 10.87
C TYR A 101 -8.30 -1.69 12.04
N ALA A 102 -7.27 -0.90 11.77
CA ALA A 102 -6.38 -0.38 12.81
C ALA A 102 -7.12 0.52 13.80
N ASN A 103 -8.03 1.37 13.30
CA ASN A 103 -8.88 2.23 14.12
C ASN A 103 -9.88 1.43 14.96
N ALA A 104 -10.41 0.34 14.41
CA ALA A 104 -11.34 -0.55 15.11
C ALA A 104 -10.66 -1.58 16.03
N TYR A 105 -9.34 -1.62 16.10
CA TYR A 105 -8.59 -2.72 16.73
C TYR A 105 -9.01 -3.02 18.18
N TYR A 106 -9.34 -1.99 18.96
CA TYR A 106 -9.82 -2.12 20.34
C TYR A 106 -11.34 -1.96 20.47
N ALA A 107 -12.08 -1.96 19.36
CA ALA A 107 -13.52 -1.77 19.31
C ALA A 107 -14.24 -3.02 18.80
N ALA A 108 -15.57 -3.06 18.96
CA ALA A 108 -16.41 -4.17 18.52
C ALA A 108 -16.34 -4.42 16.97
N GLY A 109 -16.00 -3.40 16.17
CA GLY A 109 -15.88 -3.50 14.71
C GLY A 109 -14.67 -4.25 14.18
N ARG A 110 -13.67 -4.56 15.03
CA ARG A 110 -12.39 -5.18 14.62
C ARG A 110 -12.58 -6.43 13.73
N ALA A 111 -13.42 -7.36 14.17
CA ALA A 111 -13.60 -8.62 13.46
C ALA A 111 -14.22 -8.41 12.07
N ALA A 112 -15.16 -7.47 11.92
CA ALA A 112 -15.78 -7.15 10.65
C ALA A 112 -14.75 -6.53 9.68
N GLU A 113 -13.95 -5.59 10.14
CA GLU A 113 -12.90 -4.96 9.33
C GLU A 113 -11.80 -5.96 8.93
N PHE A 114 -11.44 -6.87 9.81
CA PHE A 114 -10.49 -7.93 9.47
C PHE A 114 -11.05 -8.87 8.39
N VAL A 115 -12.31 -9.25 8.49
CA VAL A 115 -13.00 -10.08 7.46
C VAL A 115 -13.02 -9.36 6.11
N ARG A 116 -13.25 -8.03 6.09
CA ARG A 116 -13.19 -7.24 4.85
C ARG A 116 -11.80 -7.29 4.22
N LEU A 117 -10.74 -7.12 5.01
CA LEU A 117 -9.35 -7.22 4.52
C LEU A 117 -9.06 -8.60 3.93
N VAL A 118 -9.47 -9.68 4.61
CA VAL A 118 -9.29 -11.05 4.11
C VAL A 118 -10.05 -11.27 2.81
N ALA A 119 -11.29 -10.79 2.71
CA ALA A 119 -12.10 -10.90 1.50
C ALA A 119 -11.48 -10.11 0.34
N GLY A 120 -11.06 -8.87 0.59
CA GLY A 120 -10.37 -8.02 -0.39
C GLY A 120 -9.06 -8.64 -0.89
N ALA A 121 -8.26 -9.21 0.02
CA ALA A 121 -7.01 -9.87 -0.35
C ALA A 121 -7.24 -11.09 -1.27
N ARG A 122 -8.26 -11.90 -0.97
CA ARG A 122 -8.64 -13.03 -1.83
C ARG A 122 -9.13 -12.57 -3.20
N LEU A 123 -9.98 -11.56 -3.23
CA LEU A 123 -10.50 -11.01 -4.48
C LEU A 123 -9.38 -10.44 -5.35
N ALA A 124 -8.49 -9.65 -4.77
CA ALA A 124 -7.33 -9.09 -5.47
C ALA A 124 -6.43 -10.19 -6.04
N HIS A 125 -6.17 -11.24 -5.26
CA HIS A 125 -5.40 -12.38 -5.75
C HIS A 125 -6.07 -13.11 -6.91
N VAL A 126 -7.39 -13.37 -6.83
CA VAL A 126 -8.16 -13.98 -7.92
C VAL A 126 -8.19 -13.11 -9.17
N ALA A 127 -8.19 -11.78 -8.99
CA ALA A 127 -8.08 -10.81 -10.09
C ALA A 127 -6.67 -10.72 -10.71
N GLY A 128 -5.70 -11.50 -10.21
CA GLY A 128 -4.32 -11.53 -10.72
C GLY A 128 -3.42 -10.43 -10.18
N LEU A 129 -3.86 -9.72 -9.14
CA LEU A 129 -3.08 -8.66 -8.51
C LEU A 129 -2.15 -9.22 -7.41
N VAL A 130 -0.97 -8.65 -7.30
CA VAL A 130 -0.12 -8.86 -6.12
C VAL A 130 -0.64 -8.02 -4.97
N VAL A 131 -0.85 -8.65 -3.81
CA VAL A 131 -1.50 -8.03 -2.65
C VAL A 131 -0.46 -7.52 -1.67
N ASN A 132 -0.40 -6.21 -1.50
CA ASN A 132 0.29 -5.56 -0.40
C ASN A 132 -0.74 -4.99 0.59
N ALA A 133 -0.29 -4.57 1.78
CA ALA A 133 -1.14 -3.86 2.73
C ALA A 133 -0.33 -2.84 3.53
N GLY A 134 -1.00 -1.80 3.99
CA GLY A 134 -0.35 -0.72 4.74
C GLY A 134 -1.32 0.18 5.46
N HIS A 135 -0.75 1.09 6.23
CA HIS A 135 -1.38 2.10 7.06
C HIS A 135 -1.96 1.59 8.39
N GLY A 136 -1.52 2.17 9.49
CA GLY A 136 -2.02 1.86 10.84
C GLY A 136 -1.48 0.56 11.45
N ILE A 137 -0.61 -0.17 10.75
CA ILE A 137 0.01 -1.39 11.26
C ILE A 137 1.05 -1.05 12.33
N ASN A 138 1.04 -1.82 13.43
CA ASN A 138 1.94 -1.63 14.56
C ASN A 138 2.37 -2.97 15.18
N TYR A 139 3.21 -2.93 16.22
CA TYR A 139 3.78 -4.11 16.88
C TYR A 139 2.77 -5.00 17.62
N ILE A 140 1.52 -4.54 17.75
CA ILE A 140 0.43 -5.29 18.39
C ILE A 140 -0.44 -5.97 17.33
N ASN A 141 -0.98 -5.17 16.38
CA ASN A 141 -1.93 -5.68 15.40
C ASN A 141 -1.29 -6.48 14.26
N ILE A 142 0.03 -6.39 14.07
CA ILE A 142 0.78 -7.16 13.08
C ILE A 142 0.55 -8.67 13.21
N THR A 143 0.33 -9.18 14.42
CA THR A 143 0.10 -10.61 14.67
C THR A 143 -1.14 -11.14 13.97
N GLU A 144 -2.15 -10.30 13.76
CA GLU A 144 -3.35 -10.64 13.01
C GLU A 144 -3.20 -10.27 11.52
N VAL A 145 -2.67 -9.07 11.22
CA VAL A 145 -2.47 -8.59 9.84
C VAL A 145 -1.65 -9.59 9.01
N ARG A 146 -0.59 -10.16 9.56
CA ARG A 146 0.25 -11.16 8.86
C ARG A 146 -0.49 -12.44 8.46
N THR A 147 -1.68 -12.68 9.00
CA THR A 147 -2.51 -13.85 8.66
C THR A 147 -3.46 -13.60 7.48
N ILE A 148 -3.52 -12.37 6.96
CA ILE A 148 -4.25 -12.04 5.74
C ILE A 148 -3.66 -12.86 4.59
N PRO A 149 -4.47 -13.60 3.82
CA PRO A 149 -3.98 -14.46 2.77
C PRO A 149 -3.34 -13.67 1.61
N HIS A 150 -2.38 -14.30 0.94
CA HIS A 150 -1.74 -13.77 -0.28
C HIS A 150 -0.93 -12.48 -0.10
N LEU A 151 -0.65 -12.04 1.12
CA LEU A 151 0.19 -10.87 1.35
C LEU A 151 1.60 -11.09 0.80
N HIS A 152 2.06 -10.13 -0.01
CA HIS A 152 3.40 -10.08 -0.56
C HIS A 152 4.31 -9.12 0.22
N GLU A 153 3.81 -7.92 0.54
CA GLU A 153 4.58 -6.87 1.21
C GLU A 153 3.70 -6.07 2.17
N LEU A 154 4.30 -5.57 3.25
CA LEU A 154 3.66 -4.64 4.18
C LEU A 154 4.41 -3.31 4.19
N ASN A 155 3.67 -2.21 4.02
CA ASN A 155 4.20 -0.85 4.11
C ASN A 155 3.89 -0.27 5.50
N ILE A 156 4.94 -0.14 6.35
CA ILE A 156 4.81 0.24 7.74
C ILE A 156 5.79 1.38 8.04
N GLY A 157 5.28 2.57 8.34
CA GLY A 157 6.11 3.74 8.62
C GLY A 157 6.00 4.20 10.08
N HIS A 158 4.87 4.74 10.46
CA HIS A 158 4.62 5.44 11.72
C HIS A 158 5.07 4.67 12.97
N SER A 159 4.65 3.43 13.12
CA SER A 159 4.96 2.62 14.30
C SER A 159 6.45 2.26 14.39
N ILE A 160 7.11 2.04 13.25
CA ILE A 160 8.56 1.78 13.19
C ILE A 160 9.33 3.02 13.63
N ILE A 161 9.01 4.20 13.09
CA ILE A 161 9.67 5.45 13.47
C ILE A 161 9.43 5.78 14.94
N SER A 162 8.19 5.62 15.42
CA SER A 162 7.85 5.83 16.83
C SER A 162 8.70 4.95 17.78
N ARG A 163 8.81 3.66 17.47
CA ARG A 163 9.66 2.75 18.24
C ARG A 163 11.15 3.08 18.15
N ALA A 164 11.58 3.54 16.97
CA ALA A 164 12.98 3.89 16.73
C ALA A 164 13.48 5.04 17.61
N LEU A 165 12.60 5.90 18.13
CA LEU A 165 12.95 6.96 19.09
C LEU A 165 13.49 6.41 20.41
N SER A 166 13.11 5.19 20.79
CA SER A 166 13.55 4.55 22.05
C SER A 166 14.71 3.56 21.85
N GLY A 167 14.70 2.76 20.76
CA GLY A 167 15.63 1.66 20.57
C GLY A 167 16.51 1.78 19.31
N GLY A 168 16.32 2.82 18.53
CA GLY A 168 16.99 2.99 17.23
C GLY A 168 16.29 2.27 16.08
N ILE A 169 16.57 2.71 14.85
CA ILE A 169 15.86 2.23 13.64
C ILE A 169 16.15 0.76 13.34
N ASP A 170 17.35 0.31 13.58
CA ASP A 170 17.77 -1.07 13.30
C ASP A 170 17.00 -2.07 14.18
N GLU A 171 16.89 -1.80 15.48
CA GLU A 171 16.10 -2.62 16.40
C GLU A 171 14.62 -2.60 16.03
N ALA A 172 14.06 -1.42 15.75
CA ALA A 172 12.67 -1.27 15.40
C ALA A 172 12.29 -2.09 14.14
N VAL A 173 13.10 -1.97 13.08
CA VAL A 173 12.88 -2.74 11.84
C VAL A 173 13.05 -4.24 12.07
N ARG A 174 14.11 -4.65 12.79
CA ARG A 174 14.37 -6.07 13.06
C ARG A 174 13.23 -6.72 13.84
N THR A 175 12.73 -6.05 14.88
CA THR A 175 11.61 -6.55 15.67
C THR A 175 10.34 -6.65 14.84
N MET A 176 10.03 -5.66 14.00
CA MET A 176 8.87 -5.75 13.12
C MET A 176 9.00 -6.92 12.15
N LYS A 177 10.16 -7.12 11.53
CA LYS A 177 10.41 -8.26 10.64
C LYS A 177 10.26 -9.62 11.33
N GLN A 178 10.68 -9.74 12.58
CA GLN A 178 10.48 -10.97 13.37
C GLN A 178 8.99 -11.24 13.65
N LEU A 179 8.20 -10.19 13.92
CA LEU A 179 6.75 -10.33 14.14
C LEU A 179 5.99 -10.67 12.85
N MET A 180 6.48 -10.20 11.70
CA MET A 180 5.91 -10.55 10.40
C MET A 180 6.20 -11.99 9.99
N ASN A 181 7.38 -12.52 10.36
CA ASN A 181 7.90 -13.83 9.95
C ASN A 181 8.36 -14.62 11.18
N PRO A 182 7.43 -15.11 12.02
CA PRO A 182 7.73 -15.83 13.25
C PRO A 182 8.35 -17.21 13.00
#